data_c0809365d8e5f2c8626d960576d7a307
#
_entry.id   c0809365d8e5f2c8626d960576d7a307
#
_cell.length_a   1.000
_cell.length_b   1.000
_cell.length_c   1.000
_cell.angle_alpha   90.00
_cell.angle_beta   90.00
_cell.angle_gamma   90.00
#
_symmetry.space_group_name_H-M   'P 1'
#
loop_
_entity.id
_entity.type
_entity.pdbx_description
1 polymer ?
#
loop_
_entity_poly.entity_id
_entity_poly.type
_entity_poly.pdbx_seq_one_letter_code
_entity_poly.pdbx_strand_id
1 'polypeptide(L)'
;MRIKALLCLVGLLAAGTAGAHGNFGKSGILFVFDGAIIDIPLRAGGAGVPAAPNVVAGVTPGGAPWGITSFSAIIKESGDIRAKGTGVLLLGTDNFGTRGGPRQVVLSLFCRNAPVPPAVAGSLNTANPFHSAPVDLDEDGDFSVRGKLTDASGATPPLDCGDNVDNRPVLLVRNWNPANATTGAPAAPGPWFAGGVIAPKWNKGRWKYWD
;
A
#
# COMPACT_ATOMS: atom_id res chain seq x y z
N MET A 1 74.13 -0.53 -6.41
CA MET A 1 72.82 -0.65 -7.03
C MET A 1 71.77 -0.61 -5.91
N ARG A 2 71.09 0.56 -5.67
CA ARG A 2 70.15 0.78 -4.56
C ARG A 2 68.74 0.85 -5.13
N ILE A 3 67.92 -0.15 -4.83
CA ILE A 3 66.49 -0.24 -5.21
C ILE A 3 65.71 0.49 -4.13
N LYS A 4 65.04 1.59 -4.48
CA LYS A 4 64.09 2.33 -3.65
C LYS A 4 62.71 1.69 -3.79
N ALA A 5 62.19 1.11 -2.71
CA ALA A 5 60.83 0.65 -2.63
C ALA A 5 59.86 1.83 -2.47
N LEU A 6 58.90 1.93 -3.37
CA LEU A 6 57.82 2.93 -3.37
C LEU A 6 56.61 2.31 -2.66
N LEU A 7 56.29 2.81 -1.46
CA LEU A 7 55.06 2.42 -0.73
C LEU A 7 53.87 3.19 -1.33
N CYS A 8 52.94 2.49 -1.99
CA CYS A 8 51.64 3.05 -2.35
C CYS A 8 50.69 2.90 -1.14
N LEU A 9 50.31 4.03 -0.57
CA LEU A 9 49.30 4.15 0.47
C LEU A 9 47.92 4.13 -0.24
N VAL A 10 47.15 3.02 -0.11
CA VAL A 10 45.78 2.95 -0.61
C VAL A 10 44.87 3.50 0.49
N GLY A 11 44.40 4.73 0.28
CA GLY A 11 43.37 5.34 1.14
C GLY A 11 41.99 4.72 0.88
N LEU A 12 41.47 4.04 1.88
CA LEU A 12 40.08 3.52 1.90
C LEU A 12 39.13 4.72 2.14
N LEU A 13 38.47 5.21 1.09
CA LEU A 13 37.34 6.13 1.20
C LEU A 13 36.10 5.34 1.65
N ALA A 14 35.76 5.45 2.95
CA ALA A 14 34.48 5.01 3.46
C ALA A 14 33.38 5.94 2.92
N ALA A 15 32.65 5.50 1.90
CA ALA A 15 31.44 6.17 1.44
C ALA A 15 30.34 5.97 2.49
N GLY A 16 30.18 6.96 3.37
CA GLY A 16 29.02 7.03 4.27
C GLY A 16 27.75 7.16 3.44
N THR A 17 26.86 6.17 3.51
CA THR A 17 25.51 6.28 3.00
C THR A 17 24.75 7.28 3.88
N ALA A 18 24.73 8.55 3.47
CA ALA A 18 23.82 9.54 4.03
C ALA A 18 22.39 9.08 3.70
N GLY A 19 21.67 8.61 4.69
CA GLY A 19 20.25 8.35 4.60
C GLY A 19 19.55 9.65 4.21
N ALA A 20 19.05 9.71 2.97
CA ALA A 20 18.26 10.83 2.50
C ALA A 20 16.95 10.88 3.30
N HIS A 21 16.91 11.65 4.39
CA HIS A 21 15.68 12.12 4.99
C HIS A 21 15.00 13.06 4.00
N GLY A 22 14.23 12.49 3.06
CA GLY A 22 13.47 13.28 2.10
C GLY A 22 12.50 14.19 2.84
N ASN A 23 12.70 15.49 2.74
CA ASN A 23 11.74 16.51 3.18
C ASN A 23 10.44 16.31 2.41
N PHE A 24 9.40 15.79 3.10
CA PHE A 24 8.05 15.74 2.59
C PHE A 24 7.43 17.15 2.59
N GLY A 25 7.87 18.01 1.66
CA GLY A 25 7.27 19.32 1.45
C GLY A 25 5.80 19.22 1.02
N LYS A 26 5.04 20.29 1.27
CA LYS A 26 3.57 20.36 1.06
C LYS A 26 3.13 20.44 -0.41
N SER A 27 4.05 20.53 -1.37
CA SER A 27 3.77 20.58 -2.81
C SER A 27 3.81 19.18 -3.42
N GLY A 28 2.93 18.92 -4.36
CA GLY A 28 2.92 17.66 -5.12
C GLY A 28 2.28 16.48 -4.40
N ILE A 29 1.25 16.69 -3.57
CA ILE A 29 0.46 15.60 -3.01
C ILE A 29 -0.61 15.20 -4.01
N LEU A 30 -0.60 13.91 -4.36
CA LEU A 30 -1.58 13.30 -5.25
C LEU A 30 -2.83 12.87 -4.48
N PHE A 31 -2.66 12.10 -3.38
CA PHE A 31 -3.77 11.61 -2.55
C PHE A 31 -3.45 11.66 -1.07
N VAL A 32 -4.52 11.82 -0.28
CA VAL A 32 -4.53 11.62 1.17
C VAL A 32 -5.64 10.65 1.51
N PHE A 33 -5.32 9.62 2.27
CA PHE A 33 -6.25 8.68 2.85
C PHE A 33 -6.26 8.88 4.37
N ASP A 34 -7.48 8.95 4.95
CA ASP A 34 -7.69 9.13 6.39
C ASP A 34 -8.83 8.20 6.83
N GLY A 35 -8.47 7.13 7.50
CA GLY A 35 -9.33 6.01 7.81
C GLY A 35 -9.29 4.90 6.77
N ALA A 36 -9.90 3.77 7.13
CA ALA A 36 -10.05 2.62 6.24
C ALA A 36 -11.40 1.93 6.45
N ILE A 37 -11.82 1.23 5.40
CA ILE A 37 -12.95 0.30 5.42
C ILE A 37 -12.39 -1.09 5.67
N ILE A 38 -12.99 -1.82 6.60
CA ILE A 38 -12.63 -3.20 6.96
C ILE A 38 -12.97 -4.17 5.84
N ASP A 39 -12.28 -5.30 5.82
CA ASP A 39 -12.62 -6.40 4.92
C ASP A 39 -13.93 -7.09 5.36
N ILE A 40 -14.84 -7.22 4.42
CA ILE A 40 -16.02 -8.07 4.52
C ILE A 40 -15.83 -9.20 3.51
N PRO A 41 -15.51 -10.44 3.95
CA PRO A 41 -15.11 -11.52 3.04
C PRO A 41 -16.17 -11.90 2.01
N LEU A 42 -17.45 -11.78 2.37
CA LEU A 42 -18.57 -12.10 1.50
C LEU A 42 -19.49 -10.89 1.33
N ARG A 43 -19.86 -10.58 0.12
CA ARG A 43 -21.00 -9.70 -0.18
C ARG A 43 -22.29 -10.51 -0.04
N ALA A 44 -23.33 -9.90 0.52
CA ALA A 44 -24.65 -10.51 0.59
C ALA A 44 -25.15 -10.86 -0.82
N GLY A 45 -25.75 -12.03 -0.96
CA GLY A 45 -26.56 -12.38 -2.12
C GLY A 45 -27.93 -11.69 -2.04
N GLY A 46 -28.57 -11.45 -3.19
CA GLY A 46 -29.98 -11.09 -3.26
C GLY A 46 -30.89 -12.33 -3.16
N ALA A 47 -32.20 -12.14 -3.26
CA ALA A 47 -33.13 -13.25 -3.34
C ALA A 47 -32.77 -14.18 -4.50
N GLY A 48 -32.42 -15.44 -4.20
CA GLY A 48 -31.98 -16.42 -5.19
C GLY A 48 -30.53 -16.27 -5.69
N VAL A 49 -29.76 -15.32 -5.19
CA VAL A 49 -28.36 -15.14 -5.54
C VAL A 49 -27.48 -15.57 -4.36
N PRO A 50 -26.59 -16.56 -4.52
CA PRO A 50 -25.67 -16.97 -3.45
C PRO A 50 -24.74 -15.81 -3.02
N ALA A 51 -24.29 -15.85 -1.75
CA ALA A 51 -23.21 -14.99 -1.30
C ALA A 51 -21.94 -15.25 -2.13
N ALA A 52 -21.21 -14.20 -2.46
CA ALA A 52 -20.00 -14.28 -3.26
C ALA A 52 -18.85 -13.53 -2.58
N PRO A 53 -17.58 -13.86 -2.89
CA PRO A 53 -16.44 -13.09 -2.39
C PRO A 53 -16.57 -11.61 -2.72
N ASN A 54 -16.24 -10.76 -1.75
CA ASN A 54 -16.23 -9.30 -1.91
C ASN A 54 -14.96 -8.86 -2.63
N VAL A 55 -14.92 -9.06 -3.94
CA VAL A 55 -13.78 -8.71 -4.79
C VAL A 55 -13.71 -7.21 -5.00
N VAL A 56 -12.59 -6.57 -4.63
CA VAL A 56 -12.33 -5.15 -4.84
C VAL A 56 -11.15 -5.00 -5.77
N ALA A 57 -11.31 -4.24 -6.85
CA ALA A 57 -10.27 -4.05 -7.87
C ALA A 57 -9.65 -5.36 -8.38
N GLY A 58 -10.46 -6.41 -8.55
CA GLY A 58 -9.98 -7.74 -8.96
C GLY A 58 -9.26 -8.53 -7.87
N VAL A 59 -9.11 -7.97 -6.66
CA VAL A 59 -8.45 -8.64 -5.52
C VAL A 59 -9.49 -9.28 -4.63
N THR A 60 -9.30 -10.56 -4.33
CA THR A 60 -10.15 -11.29 -3.38
C THR A 60 -9.91 -10.80 -1.95
N PRO A 61 -10.93 -10.82 -1.08
CA PRO A 61 -10.78 -10.53 0.34
C PRO A 61 -9.96 -11.62 1.06
N GLY A 62 -9.52 -11.33 2.28
CA GLY A 62 -9.04 -12.33 3.23
C GLY A 62 -10.09 -13.40 3.50
N GLY A 63 -9.68 -14.62 3.85
CA GLY A 63 -10.59 -15.74 4.10
C GLY A 63 -11.43 -15.61 5.37
N ALA A 64 -11.10 -14.65 6.24
CA ALA A 64 -11.83 -14.29 7.45
C ALA A 64 -12.02 -12.77 7.49
N PRO A 65 -12.97 -12.23 8.27
CA PRO A 65 -13.12 -10.80 8.46
C PRO A 65 -11.86 -10.20 9.10
N TRP A 66 -11.39 -9.08 8.57
CA TRP A 66 -10.24 -8.33 9.08
C TRP A 66 -10.68 -6.94 9.52
N GLY A 67 -10.17 -6.48 10.66
CA GLY A 67 -10.32 -5.12 11.13
C GLY A 67 -9.05 -4.32 10.92
N ILE A 68 -9.17 -3.01 11.02
CA ILE A 68 -8.08 -2.06 11.16
C ILE A 68 -8.56 -0.94 12.08
N THR A 69 -7.79 -0.63 13.10
CA THR A 69 -8.19 0.38 14.10
C THR A 69 -7.97 1.80 13.58
N SER A 70 -6.86 2.04 12.92
CA SER A 70 -6.60 3.30 12.25
C SER A 70 -5.77 3.12 10.98
N PHE A 71 -5.96 4.04 10.04
CA PHE A 71 -5.17 4.08 8.81
C PHE A 71 -5.03 5.50 8.31
N SER A 72 -3.83 5.82 7.84
CA SER A 72 -3.58 7.07 7.14
C SER A 72 -2.49 6.87 6.10
N ALA A 73 -2.63 7.54 4.96
CA ALA A 73 -1.62 7.51 3.91
C ALA A 73 -1.57 8.84 3.16
N ILE A 74 -0.36 9.23 2.76
CA ILE A 74 -0.10 10.35 1.85
C ILE A 74 0.69 9.81 0.67
N ILE A 75 0.19 10.06 -0.52
CA ILE A 75 0.82 9.70 -1.79
C ILE A 75 1.13 11.00 -2.53
N LYS A 76 2.37 11.14 -2.99
CA LYS A 76 2.83 12.28 -3.77
C LYS A 76 2.74 12.04 -5.27
N GLU A 77 2.76 13.12 -6.05
CA GLU A 77 2.89 13.09 -7.51
C GLU A 77 4.14 12.36 -8.01
N SER A 78 5.20 12.33 -7.19
CA SER A 78 6.42 11.55 -7.44
C SER A 78 6.25 10.04 -7.24
N GLY A 79 5.08 9.57 -6.79
CA GLY A 79 4.84 8.20 -6.36
C GLY A 79 5.33 7.90 -4.94
N ASP A 80 5.97 8.84 -4.24
CA ASP A 80 6.38 8.63 -2.86
C ASP A 80 5.17 8.42 -1.96
N ILE A 81 5.22 7.41 -1.10
CA ILE A 81 4.18 7.09 -0.13
C ILE A 81 4.71 7.10 1.30
N ARG A 82 3.92 7.66 2.19
CA ARG A 82 4.00 7.42 3.64
C ARG A 82 2.64 6.93 4.11
N ALA A 83 2.62 5.82 4.82
CA ALA A 83 1.40 5.31 5.41
C ALA A 83 1.67 4.68 6.77
N LYS A 84 0.65 4.70 7.63
CA LYS A 84 0.63 4.00 8.89
C LYS A 84 -0.73 3.33 9.06
N GLY A 85 -0.73 2.07 9.46
CA GLY A 85 -1.91 1.35 9.89
C GLY A 85 -1.68 0.76 11.27
N THR A 86 -2.74 0.66 12.07
CA THR A 86 -2.70 0.03 13.38
C THR A 86 -3.85 -0.96 13.55
N GLY A 87 -3.57 -2.06 14.22
CA GLY A 87 -4.58 -3.06 14.58
C GLY A 87 -5.18 -3.79 13.38
N VAL A 88 -4.36 -4.21 12.40
CA VAL A 88 -4.79 -5.12 11.34
C VAL A 88 -4.91 -6.52 11.93
N LEU A 89 -6.10 -6.85 12.42
CA LEU A 89 -6.36 -8.06 13.21
C LEU A 89 -7.58 -8.80 12.68
N LEU A 90 -7.62 -10.11 12.95
CA LEU A 90 -8.78 -10.96 12.67
C LEU A 90 -9.98 -10.56 13.53
N LEU A 91 -11.13 -10.38 12.90
CA LEU A 91 -12.41 -10.10 13.56
C LEU A 91 -13.33 -11.34 13.66
N GLY A 92 -12.82 -12.51 13.33
CA GLY A 92 -13.58 -13.75 13.35
C GLY A 92 -12.69 -14.96 13.60
N THR A 93 -13.32 -16.11 13.76
CA THR A 93 -12.69 -17.39 14.12
C THR A 93 -12.13 -17.43 15.55
N ASP A 94 -11.58 -18.56 15.97
CA ASP A 94 -10.95 -18.71 17.30
C ASP A 94 -9.66 -17.88 17.45
N ASN A 95 -9.19 -17.27 16.34
CA ASN A 95 -8.03 -16.36 16.33
C ASN A 95 -8.42 -14.87 16.42
N PHE A 96 -9.63 -14.56 16.89
CA PHE A 96 -10.11 -13.18 17.06
C PHE A 96 -9.12 -12.31 17.84
N GLY A 97 -8.87 -11.10 17.35
CA GLY A 97 -7.96 -10.15 17.99
C GLY A 97 -6.48 -10.43 17.77
N THR A 98 -6.11 -11.35 16.88
CA THR A 98 -4.73 -11.61 16.49
C THR A 98 -4.48 -11.24 15.04
N ARG A 99 -3.21 -11.05 14.66
CA ARG A 99 -2.86 -10.87 13.23
C ARG A 99 -2.90 -12.18 12.42
N GLY A 100 -3.18 -13.31 13.04
CA GLY A 100 -3.21 -14.61 12.35
C GLY A 100 -1.88 -15.00 11.70
N GLY A 101 -1.97 -15.54 10.48
CA GLY A 101 -0.80 -16.01 9.70
C GLY A 101 0.03 -14.94 8.99
N PRO A 102 -0.53 -13.82 8.49
CA PRO A 102 0.22 -12.77 7.81
C PRO A 102 1.38 -12.22 8.63
N ARG A 103 2.51 -11.96 7.96
CA ARG A 103 3.71 -11.40 8.58
C ARG A 103 4.13 -10.09 7.94
N GLN A 104 3.69 -9.86 6.71
CA GLN A 104 4.00 -8.66 5.95
C GLN A 104 2.77 -8.18 5.20
N VAL A 105 2.70 -6.87 5.00
CA VAL A 105 1.69 -6.22 4.20
C VAL A 105 2.32 -5.39 3.09
N VAL A 106 1.54 -5.16 2.04
CA VAL A 106 1.87 -4.29 0.93
C VAL A 106 0.67 -3.38 0.64
N LEU A 107 0.93 -2.14 0.30
CA LEU A 107 -0.11 -1.23 -0.17
C LEU A 107 -0.21 -1.32 -1.69
N SER A 108 -1.44 -1.43 -2.20
CA SER A 108 -1.71 -1.50 -3.64
C SER A 108 -2.69 -0.41 -4.03
N LEU A 109 -2.24 0.50 -4.90
CA LEU A 109 -3.06 1.58 -5.45
C LEU A 109 -3.57 1.18 -6.84
N PHE A 110 -4.88 1.27 -7.01
CA PHE A 110 -5.57 1.04 -8.27
C PHE A 110 -6.14 2.36 -8.77
N CYS A 111 -5.61 2.87 -9.87
CA CYS A 111 -6.13 4.06 -10.51
C CYS A 111 -7.50 3.78 -11.13
N ARG A 112 -8.32 4.81 -11.21
CA ARG A 112 -9.61 4.72 -11.88
C ARG A 112 -9.57 5.56 -13.16
N ASN A 113 -10.04 4.99 -14.25
CA ASN A 113 -10.19 5.73 -15.50
C ASN A 113 -11.21 6.86 -15.35
N ALA A 114 -11.10 7.85 -16.22
CA ALA A 114 -12.07 8.95 -16.24
C ALA A 114 -13.51 8.43 -16.34
N PRO A 115 -14.50 9.09 -15.66
CA PRO A 115 -15.91 8.71 -15.76
C PRO A 115 -16.37 8.81 -17.21
N VAL A 116 -17.14 7.81 -17.65
CA VAL A 116 -17.82 7.87 -18.94
C VAL A 116 -19.22 8.48 -18.73
N PRO A 117 -19.61 9.57 -19.41
CA PRO A 117 -20.97 10.12 -19.29
C PRO A 117 -22.03 9.11 -19.77
N PRO A 118 -23.24 9.04 -19.12
CA PRO A 118 -23.64 9.82 -17.96
C PRO A 118 -23.22 9.18 -16.63
N ALA A 119 -22.45 9.93 -15.82
CA ALA A 119 -22.16 9.74 -14.39
C ALA A 119 -21.90 8.28 -13.87
N VAL A 120 -21.34 7.43 -14.68
CA VAL A 120 -20.85 6.10 -14.22
C VAL A 120 -19.41 6.27 -13.79
N ALA A 121 -19.10 5.90 -12.55
CA ALA A 121 -17.71 5.86 -12.07
C ALA A 121 -16.84 5.10 -13.06
N GLY A 122 -15.69 5.66 -13.42
CA GLY A 122 -14.75 5.02 -14.34
C GLY A 122 -14.30 3.65 -13.80
N SER A 123 -13.95 2.74 -14.69
CA SER A 123 -13.43 1.42 -14.31
C SER A 123 -12.09 1.52 -13.60
N LEU A 124 -11.85 0.66 -12.61
CA LEU A 124 -10.54 0.53 -11.99
C LEU A 124 -9.56 -0.14 -12.94
N ASN A 125 -8.34 0.40 -13.03
CA ASN A 125 -7.25 -0.25 -13.74
C ASN A 125 -6.70 -1.39 -12.86
N THR A 126 -7.17 -2.61 -13.11
CA THR A 126 -6.79 -3.80 -12.36
C THR A 126 -5.58 -4.51 -12.97
N ALA A 127 -5.21 -4.18 -14.20
CA ALA A 127 -4.09 -4.82 -14.91
C ALA A 127 -2.73 -4.35 -14.39
N ASN A 128 -2.60 -3.06 -14.04
CA ASN A 128 -1.35 -2.44 -13.63
C ASN A 128 -1.51 -1.66 -12.33
N PRO A 129 -1.71 -2.33 -11.18
CA PRO A 129 -1.70 -1.67 -9.89
C PRO A 129 -0.30 -1.20 -9.50
N PHE A 130 -0.22 -0.15 -8.68
CA PHE A 130 1.03 0.35 -8.12
C PHE A 130 1.20 -0.19 -6.69
N HIS A 131 2.35 -0.80 -6.41
CA HIS A 131 2.63 -1.44 -5.13
C HIS A 131 3.73 -0.71 -4.36
N SER A 132 3.61 -0.67 -3.04
CA SER A 132 4.75 -0.37 -2.17
C SER A 132 5.69 -1.57 -2.09
N ALA A 133 6.90 -1.37 -1.56
CA ALA A 133 7.64 -2.50 -1.00
C ALA A 133 6.83 -3.15 0.15
N PRO A 134 6.96 -4.48 0.37
CA PRO A 134 6.38 -5.12 1.54
C PRO A 134 7.05 -4.62 2.82
N VAL A 135 6.26 -4.51 3.90
CA VAL A 135 6.72 -4.13 5.23
C VAL A 135 6.20 -5.11 6.25
N ASP A 136 6.90 -5.23 7.37
CA ASP A 136 6.49 -6.12 8.44
C ASP A 136 5.18 -5.65 9.08
N LEU A 137 4.34 -6.63 9.40
CA LEU A 137 3.15 -6.52 10.22
C LEU A 137 3.50 -7.12 11.58
N ASP A 138 3.53 -6.30 12.61
CA ASP A 138 3.86 -6.77 13.96
C ASP A 138 2.73 -7.60 14.60
N GLU A 139 2.92 -8.03 15.85
CA GLU A 139 1.95 -8.90 16.52
C GLU A 139 0.67 -8.18 16.92
N ASP A 140 0.74 -6.86 17.09
CA ASP A 140 -0.40 -5.99 17.38
C ASP A 140 -1.15 -5.57 16.10
N GLY A 141 -0.67 -6.00 14.93
CA GLY A 141 -1.24 -5.65 13.63
C GLY A 141 -0.87 -4.24 13.17
N ASP A 142 0.24 -3.69 13.66
CA ASP A 142 0.73 -2.38 13.27
C ASP A 142 1.73 -2.48 12.13
N PHE A 143 1.73 -1.47 11.24
CA PHE A 143 2.70 -1.37 10.15
C PHE A 143 2.96 0.09 9.76
N SER A 144 4.12 0.32 9.13
CA SER A 144 4.50 1.62 8.59
C SER A 144 5.18 1.46 7.23
N VAL A 145 4.67 2.17 6.22
CA VAL A 145 5.22 2.18 4.87
C VAL A 145 5.89 3.52 4.60
N ARG A 146 7.14 3.47 4.10
CA ARG A 146 7.88 4.62 3.58
C ARG A 146 8.62 4.19 2.33
N GLY A 147 8.34 4.81 1.20
CA GLY A 147 8.97 4.45 -0.08
C GLY A 147 8.21 4.98 -1.27
N LYS A 148 8.21 4.21 -2.34
CA LYS A 148 7.52 4.52 -3.60
C LYS A 148 6.46 3.48 -3.91
N LEU A 149 5.41 3.93 -4.58
CA LEU A 149 4.47 3.09 -5.31
C LEU A 149 4.99 2.95 -6.74
N THR A 150 5.14 1.71 -7.19
CA THR A 150 5.53 1.42 -8.57
C THR A 150 4.71 0.27 -9.13
N ASP A 151 4.46 0.29 -10.42
CA ASP A 151 3.93 -0.86 -11.14
C ASP A 151 5.05 -1.88 -11.48
N ALA A 152 4.68 -2.95 -12.19
CA ALA A 152 5.63 -3.99 -12.59
C ALA A 152 6.74 -3.49 -13.53
N SER A 153 6.56 -2.37 -14.22
CA SER A 153 7.57 -1.72 -15.07
C SER A 153 8.49 -0.75 -14.31
N GLY A 154 8.17 -0.45 -13.04
CA GLY A 154 8.83 0.55 -12.21
C GLY A 154 8.27 1.97 -12.39
N ALA A 155 7.18 2.15 -13.16
CA ALA A 155 6.53 3.43 -13.30
C ALA A 155 5.76 3.80 -12.03
N THR A 156 5.66 5.11 -11.74
CA THR A 156 4.89 5.65 -10.61
C THR A 156 3.45 6.00 -11.02
N PRO A 157 2.51 6.15 -10.05
CA PRO A 157 1.13 6.54 -10.37
C PRO A 157 1.09 7.83 -11.19
N PRO A 158 0.29 7.87 -12.27
CA PRO A 158 0.12 9.06 -13.09
C PRO A 158 -0.70 10.14 -12.36
N LEU A 159 -0.59 11.40 -12.78
CA LEU A 159 -1.30 12.52 -12.16
C LEU A 159 -2.82 12.41 -12.30
N ASP A 160 -3.30 11.71 -13.32
CA ASP A 160 -4.71 11.44 -13.61
C ASP A 160 -5.21 10.10 -13.02
N CYS A 161 -4.50 9.54 -12.03
CA CYS A 161 -4.86 8.29 -11.34
C CYS A 161 -6.27 8.31 -10.69
N GLY A 162 -6.89 9.48 -10.66
CA GLY A 162 -8.22 9.76 -10.13
C GLY A 162 -8.18 10.94 -9.17
N ASP A 163 -9.14 11.86 -9.27
CA ASP A 163 -9.08 13.16 -8.61
C ASP A 163 -10.38 13.65 -7.97
N ASN A 164 -11.52 13.08 -8.29
CA ASN A 164 -12.84 13.57 -7.86
C ASN A 164 -13.70 12.47 -7.24
N VAL A 165 -14.90 12.84 -6.80
CA VAL A 165 -15.84 11.94 -6.10
C VAL A 165 -16.18 10.71 -6.92
N ASP A 166 -16.29 10.85 -8.24
CA ASP A 166 -16.72 9.79 -9.14
C ASP A 166 -15.54 8.99 -9.72
N ASN A 167 -14.32 9.49 -9.52
CA ASN A 167 -13.08 8.94 -10.08
C ASN A 167 -12.03 8.66 -9.00
N ARG A 168 -12.44 8.25 -7.80
CA ARG A 168 -11.52 7.96 -6.70
C ARG A 168 -10.74 6.69 -6.95
N PRO A 169 -9.40 6.71 -6.80
CA PRO A 169 -8.61 5.49 -6.81
C PRO A 169 -8.92 4.65 -5.57
N VAL A 170 -8.53 3.39 -5.62
CA VAL A 170 -8.65 2.46 -4.49
C VAL A 170 -7.26 2.12 -3.97
N LEU A 171 -7.02 2.35 -2.67
CA LEU A 171 -5.81 1.93 -1.99
C LEU A 171 -6.14 0.76 -1.07
N LEU A 172 -5.56 -0.41 -1.32
CA LEU A 172 -5.77 -1.62 -0.52
C LEU A 172 -4.54 -1.93 0.35
N VAL A 173 -4.80 -2.28 1.61
CA VAL A 173 -3.85 -2.98 2.48
C VAL A 173 -3.99 -4.47 2.18
N ARG A 174 -2.92 -5.12 1.71
CA ARG A 174 -2.95 -6.50 1.25
C ARG A 174 -1.91 -7.34 1.98
N ASN A 175 -2.20 -8.63 2.12
CA ASN A 175 -1.18 -9.59 2.51
C ASN A 175 -0.02 -9.57 1.52
N TRP A 176 1.20 -9.75 1.99
CA TRP A 176 2.32 -10.09 1.15
C TRP A 176 2.63 -11.58 1.28
N ASN A 177 2.56 -12.30 0.16
CA ASN A 177 2.97 -13.69 0.08
C ASN A 177 4.43 -13.75 -0.36
N PRO A 178 5.38 -14.12 0.51
CA PRO A 178 6.76 -14.31 0.11
C PRO A 178 6.88 -15.47 -0.90
N ALA A 179 7.97 -15.49 -1.65
CA ALA A 179 8.25 -16.60 -2.55
C ALA A 179 8.24 -17.94 -1.78
N ASN A 180 7.59 -18.93 -2.35
CA ASN A 180 7.50 -20.27 -1.75
C ASN A 180 8.47 -21.21 -2.47
N ALA A 181 9.57 -21.56 -1.79
CA ALA A 181 10.61 -22.43 -2.36
C ALA A 181 10.09 -23.86 -2.64
N THR A 182 9.07 -24.33 -1.91
CA THR A 182 8.53 -25.69 -2.07
C THR A 182 7.65 -25.79 -3.32
N THR A 183 6.84 -24.76 -3.61
CA THR A 183 5.91 -24.75 -4.75
C THR A 183 6.44 -23.99 -5.96
N GLY A 184 7.57 -23.27 -5.82
CA GLY A 184 8.09 -22.38 -6.86
C GLY A 184 7.25 -21.13 -7.09
N ALA A 185 6.23 -20.86 -6.26
CA ALA A 185 5.41 -19.68 -6.42
C ALA A 185 6.23 -18.39 -6.15
N PRO A 186 6.21 -17.39 -7.03
CA PRO A 186 6.90 -16.13 -6.82
C PRO A 186 6.27 -15.33 -5.68
N ALA A 187 7.05 -14.40 -5.10
CA ALA A 187 6.52 -13.45 -4.14
C ALA A 187 5.50 -12.52 -4.83
N ALA A 188 4.35 -12.31 -4.21
CA ALA A 188 3.28 -11.51 -4.79
C ALA A 188 2.31 -10.95 -3.73
N PRO A 189 1.64 -9.81 -4.02
CA PRO A 189 0.53 -9.33 -3.23
C PRO A 189 -0.63 -10.33 -3.20
N GLY A 190 -1.09 -10.68 -2.01
CA GLY A 190 -2.20 -11.60 -1.76
C GLY A 190 -3.57 -10.92 -1.61
N PRO A 191 -4.48 -11.51 -0.81
CA PRO A 191 -5.78 -10.96 -0.49
C PRO A 191 -5.72 -9.59 0.17
N TRP A 192 -6.81 -8.82 0.11
CA TRP A 192 -6.91 -7.54 0.81
C TRP A 192 -7.51 -7.69 2.21
N PHE A 193 -7.13 -6.80 3.13
CA PHE A 193 -7.57 -6.74 4.52
C PHE A 193 -8.34 -5.46 4.84
N ALA A 194 -7.97 -4.35 4.20
CA ALA A 194 -8.63 -3.07 4.37
C ALA A 194 -8.47 -2.20 3.13
N GLY A 195 -9.42 -1.30 2.91
CA GLY A 195 -9.39 -0.29 1.86
C GLY A 195 -9.31 1.11 2.44
N GLY A 196 -8.31 1.90 2.04
CA GLY A 196 -8.15 3.27 2.50
C GLY A 196 -9.28 4.19 2.02
N VAL A 197 -9.74 5.08 2.89
CA VAL A 197 -10.76 6.09 2.58
C VAL A 197 -10.08 7.40 2.20
N ILE A 198 -10.36 7.91 1.00
CA ILE A 198 -9.84 9.22 0.57
C ILE A 198 -10.46 10.32 1.44
N ALA A 199 -9.62 11.19 1.98
CA ALA A 199 -10.04 12.35 2.74
C ALA A 199 -10.87 13.31 1.86
N PRO A 200 -12.11 13.65 2.24
CA PRO A 200 -13.06 14.34 1.35
C PRO A 200 -12.70 15.80 1.02
N LYS A 201 -11.80 16.42 1.75
CA LYS A 201 -11.23 17.76 1.47
C LYS A 201 -9.90 17.95 2.18
N TRP A 202 -8.93 18.43 1.43
CA TRP A 202 -7.67 18.93 1.93
C TRP A 202 -7.89 20.09 2.90
N ASN A 203 -7.90 19.84 4.18
CA ASN A 203 -7.85 20.92 5.17
C ASN A 203 -6.38 21.11 5.58
N LYS A 204 -5.70 22.09 4.97
CA LYS A 204 -4.27 22.40 5.16
C LYS A 204 -3.82 22.56 6.63
N GLY A 205 -4.76 22.61 7.58
CA GLY A 205 -4.50 22.79 9.01
C GLY A 205 -4.42 21.51 9.84
N ARG A 206 -4.84 20.35 9.34
CA ARG A 206 -5.02 19.12 10.14
C ARG A 206 -3.78 18.22 10.22
N TRP A 207 -2.75 18.46 9.41
CA TRP A 207 -1.60 17.58 9.26
C TRP A 207 -0.34 18.04 10.00
N LYS A 208 -0.50 18.59 11.20
CA LYS A 208 0.64 19.01 12.05
C LYS A 208 1.40 17.85 12.73
N TYR A 209 0.97 16.60 12.55
CA TYR A 209 1.47 15.45 13.32
C TYR A 209 2.34 14.47 12.52
N TRP A 210 2.87 14.87 11.37
CA TRP A 210 3.66 13.99 10.50
C TRP A 210 5.13 14.41 10.37
N ASP A 211 5.63 15.22 11.30
CA ASP A 211 7.05 15.60 11.40
C ASP A 211 7.87 14.57 12.18
#